data_5717c56982bd6481949e69b1a1c08643
#
_entry.id   5717c56982bd6481949e69b1a1c08643
#
_cell.length_a   1.000
_cell.length_b   1.000
_cell.length_c   1.000
_cell.angle_alpha   90.00
_cell.angle_beta   90.00
_cell.angle_gamma   90.00
#
_symmetry.space_group_name_H-M   'P 1'
#
loop_
_entity.id
_entity.type
_entity.pdbx_description
1 polymer ?
#
loop_
_entity_poly.entity_id
_entity_poly.type
_entity_poly.pdbx_seq_one_letter_code
_entity_poly.pdbx_strand_id
1 'polypeptide(L)' 'MTLEVTRKIHDQGGSFLISLPILWIRSKGLQAGDLVRLHFDDKILIESAKEGA' A
#
# COMPACT_ATOMS: atom_id res chain seq x y z
N MET A 1 -6.37 5.38 -16.02
CA MET A 1 -4.97 5.78 -16.15
C MET A 1 -4.17 5.29 -14.95
N THR A 2 -3.01 4.71 -15.20
CA THR A 2 -2.16 4.16 -14.16
C THR A 2 -1.00 5.10 -13.91
N LEU A 3 -0.75 5.39 -12.63
CA LEU A 3 0.41 6.16 -12.22
C LEU A 3 1.48 5.19 -11.73
N GLU A 4 2.72 5.55 -11.97
CA GLU A 4 3.84 4.69 -11.61
C GLU A 4 4.79 5.47 -10.71
N VAL A 5 5.20 4.84 -9.61
CA VAL A 5 6.21 5.39 -8.71
C VAL A 5 7.20 4.30 -8.35
N THR A 6 8.39 4.71 -7.98
CA THR A 6 9.43 3.80 -7.54
C THR A 6 9.72 4.05 -6.08
N ARG A 7 9.81 2.98 -5.29
CA ARG A 7 10.08 3.07 -3.87
C ARG A 7 11.20 2.11 -3.51
N LYS A 8 11.97 2.48 -2.50
CA LYS A 8 13.03 1.64 -1.99
C LYS A 8 12.48 0.71 -0.92
N ILE A 9 12.93 -0.53 -0.93
CA ILE A 9 12.59 -1.48 0.13
C ILE A 9 13.49 -1.21 1.33
N HIS A 10 12.89 -1.15 2.52
CA HIS A 10 13.63 -0.95 3.78
C HIS A 10 13.50 -2.18 4.64
N ASP A 11 14.62 -2.63 5.21
CA ASP A 11 14.63 -3.71 6.18
C ASP A 11 14.48 -3.08 7.56
N GLN A 12 13.50 -3.55 8.32
CA GLN A 12 13.23 -3.02 9.64
C GLN A 12 12.90 -4.17 10.58
N GLY A 13 13.92 -4.66 11.25
CA GLY A 13 13.76 -5.70 12.28
C GLY A 13 13.15 -6.98 11.77
N GLY A 14 13.53 -7.42 10.57
CA GLY A 14 13.00 -8.63 9.99
C GLY A 14 11.79 -8.46 9.11
N SER A 15 11.25 -7.24 9.04
CA SER A 15 10.17 -6.90 8.13
C SER A 15 10.72 -6.02 7.02
N PHE A 16 10.19 -6.19 5.82
CA PHE A 16 10.57 -5.32 4.70
C PHE A 16 9.42 -4.38 4.41
N LEU A 17 9.73 -3.09 4.31
CA LEU A 17 8.73 -2.04 4.19
C LEU A 17 9.00 -1.19 2.96
N ILE A 18 7.91 -0.72 2.36
CA ILE A 18 7.97 0.34 1.34
C ILE A 18 6.96 1.41 1.73
N SER A 19 7.22 2.64 1.30
CA SER A 19 6.26 3.72 1.51
C SER A 19 5.23 3.69 0.40
N LEU A 20 3.97 3.84 0.77
CA LEU A 20 2.88 3.90 -0.21
C LEU A 20 2.72 5.33 -0.69
N PRO A 21 2.33 5.53 -1.97
CA PRO A 21 2.13 6.88 -2.49
C PRO A 21 1.05 7.60 -1.73
N ILE A 22 1.35 8.82 -1.29
CA ILE A 22 0.39 9.60 -0.51
C ILE A 22 -0.88 9.89 -1.30
N LEU A 23 -0.76 10.07 -2.62
CA LEU A 23 -1.94 10.30 -3.45
C LEU A 23 -2.89 9.13 -3.40
N TRP A 24 -2.36 7.90 -3.42
CA TRP A 24 -3.19 6.72 -3.33
C TRP A 24 -3.87 6.63 -1.96
N ILE A 25 -3.12 6.90 -0.90
CA ILE A 25 -3.64 6.88 0.46
C ILE A 25 -4.81 7.84 0.59
N ARG A 26 -4.64 9.07 0.08
CA ARG A 26 -5.69 10.08 0.15
C ARG A 26 -6.90 9.72 -0.70
N SER A 27 -6.66 9.15 -1.90
CA SER A 27 -7.76 8.80 -2.78
C SER A 27 -8.63 7.70 -2.19
N LYS A 28 -8.07 6.88 -1.31
CA LYS A 28 -8.81 5.80 -0.65
C LYS A 28 -9.32 6.19 0.74
N GLY A 29 -8.99 7.39 1.20
CA GLY A 29 -9.41 7.84 2.52
C GLY A 29 -8.78 7.04 3.65
N LEU A 30 -7.55 6.58 3.45
CA LEU A 30 -6.88 5.75 4.43
C LEU A 30 -6.10 6.59 5.44
N GLN A 31 -5.98 6.06 6.64
CA GLN A 31 -5.22 6.68 7.72
C GLN A 31 -4.36 5.60 8.38
N ALA A 32 -3.41 6.07 9.19
CA ALA A 32 -2.60 5.15 9.97
C ALA A 32 -3.50 4.27 10.83
N GLY A 33 -3.23 2.99 10.82
CA GLY A 33 -4.03 2.00 11.53
C GLY A 33 -5.10 1.33 10.69
N ASP A 34 -5.43 1.89 9.53
CA ASP A 34 -6.36 1.24 8.62
C ASP A 34 -5.73 0.01 8.01
N LEU A 35 -6.57 -0.93 7.61
CA LEU A 35 -6.11 -2.19 7.04
C LEU A 35 -6.14 -2.12 5.52
N VAL A 36 -5.18 -2.78 4.92
CA VAL A 36 -5.16 -3.01 3.47
C VAL A 36 -5.09 -4.51 3.24
N ARG A 37 -5.53 -4.92 2.07
CA ARG A 37 -5.54 -6.32 1.68
C ARG A 37 -4.44 -6.53 0.64
N LEU A 38 -3.64 -7.55 0.85
CA LEU A 38 -2.54 -7.87 -0.05
C LEU A 38 -2.82 -9.20 -0.73
N HIS A 39 -2.75 -9.20 -2.05
CA HIS A 39 -2.83 -10.42 -2.85
C HIS A 39 -1.50 -10.58 -3.55
N PHE A 40 -0.91 -11.76 -3.47
CA PHE A 40 0.43 -11.89 -4.06
C PHE A 40 0.68 -13.28 -4.61
N ASP A 41 1.45 -13.31 -5.67
CA ASP A 41 2.11 -14.50 -6.20
C ASP A 41 3.47 -14.02 -6.72
N ASP A 42 3.65 -13.79 -8.03
CA ASP A 42 4.88 -13.14 -8.50
C ASP A 42 4.79 -11.62 -8.43
N LYS A 43 3.60 -11.09 -8.18
CA LYS A 43 3.36 -9.67 -7.99
C LYS A 43 2.54 -9.47 -6.74
N ILE A 44 2.50 -8.25 -6.25
CA ILE A 44 1.67 -7.89 -5.11
C ILE A 44 0.63 -6.87 -5.56
N LEU A 45 -0.62 -7.15 -5.27
CA LEU A 45 -1.70 -6.22 -5.45
C LEU A 45 -2.16 -5.74 -4.07
N ILE A 46 -2.18 -4.43 -3.87
CA ILE A 46 -2.60 -3.83 -2.60
C ILE A 46 -3.91 -3.12 -2.83
N GLU A 47 -4.90 -3.41 -1.99
CA GLU A 47 -6.16 -2.70 -2.07
C GLU A 47 -6.66 -2.34 -0.68
N SER A 48 -7.51 -1.33 -0.62
CA SER A 48 -8.09 -0.92 0.65
C SER A 48 -9.03 -2.00 1.15
N ALA A 49 -8.91 -2.34 2.42
CA ALA A 49 -9.86 -3.24 3.08
C ALA A 49 -11.00 -2.44 3.72
N LYS A 50 -10.98 -1.12 3.59
CA LYS A 50 -11.96 -0.23 4.19
C LYS A 50 -13.27 -0.31 3.40
N GLU A 51 -14.35 -0.57 4.09
CA GLU A 51 -15.66 -0.69 3.45
C GLU A 51 -16.44 0.60 3.52
N GLY A 52 -17.45 0.71 2.66
CA GLY A 52 -18.40 1.80 2.70
C GLY A 52 -17.85 3.12 2.19
N ALA A 53 -16.74 3.06 1.53
CA ALA A 53 -16.12 4.29 1.04
C ALA A 53 -16.89 4.88 -0.12
#